data_5b3157688d68bd517cf332724e24236f
#
_entry.id   5b3157688d68bd517cf332724e24236f
#
_cell.length_a   1.000
_cell.length_b   1.000
_cell.length_c   1.000
_cell.angle_alpha   90.00
_cell.angle_beta   90.00
_cell.angle_gamma   90.00
#
_symmetry.space_group_name_H-M   'P 1'
#
loop_
_entity.id
_entity.type
_entity.pdbx_description
1 polymer ?
#
loop_
_entity_poly.entity_id
_entity_poly.type
_entity_poly.pdbx_seq_one_letter_code
_entity_poly.pdbx_strand_id
1 'polypeptide(L)'
;KSELKEFEKFIGSPYYNKGRNYLPLLTQINKFSPRFDDETLTHEYIYSKLYPGKKFNKQIIWNMTSSLQQMAEEFLISTSLNKNKFVKNSLLADEFLNRRLASYQQKKLDEMEKALEKIGISDNYFKYKNELESGRMSYHFLEDTQHLLSKHIIKKGEYAILDMLRQLSSVINDINANAFMFNAKFDVNIPYSFVSAIDMESVIRYARENKFEDSDIMEMLYCSIMTVIKGKEEKYFLRLKELFELNIERFSDNEKLSWITTLSNYCTLRGNEGETKYREYLFQLNNLELKVGYSSNTKYLSKILFIQILRNALSINRTDWAPGYINEYSQRLKQSYQKPMKALAHAYLNLKLRNYDSFLENLKDVKFIDVRDKMYVKSLYLRTYFETREFELLMYQVDSAKHFISSTVSLSEKTKVNFLRFLNYLTNLVNAIEKNDKVEIEIIRNKLTGDPELPFGEWLLLRIEELK
;
A
#
# COMPACT_ATOMS: atom_id res chain seq x y z
N LYS A 1 -25.13 8.46 6.01
CA LYS A 1 -26.40 8.99 6.56
C LYS A 1 -26.18 9.81 7.86
N SER A 2 -25.28 9.42 8.78
CA SER A 2 -24.99 10.20 10.00
C SER A 2 -24.31 11.52 9.66
N GLU A 3 -23.29 11.49 8.83
CA GLU A 3 -22.50 12.67 8.39
C GLU A 3 -23.38 13.72 7.69
N LEU A 4 -24.34 13.28 6.86
CA LEU A 4 -25.29 14.21 6.21
C LEU A 4 -26.14 14.96 7.22
N LYS A 5 -26.63 14.30 8.28
CA LYS A 5 -27.39 14.97 9.35
C LYS A 5 -26.56 15.98 10.12
N GLU A 6 -25.27 15.71 10.31
CA GLU A 6 -24.36 16.66 10.95
C GLU A 6 -24.10 17.86 10.02
N PHE A 7 -23.93 17.61 8.73
CA PHE A 7 -23.80 18.67 7.74
C PHE A 7 -25.07 19.54 7.63
N GLU A 8 -26.27 18.95 7.68
CA GLU A 8 -27.54 19.69 7.75
C GLU A 8 -27.57 20.66 8.94
N LYS A 9 -27.12 20.22 10.13
CA LYS A 9 -27.01 21.09 11.30
C LYS A 9 -25.98 22.20 11.10
N PHE A 10 -24.84 21.88 10.48
CA PHE A 10 -23.77 22.81 10.21
C PHE A 10 -24.23 23.94 9.29
N ILE A 11 -24.84 23.64 8.15
CA ILE A 11 -25.36 24.63 7.21
C ILE A 11 -26.59 25.39 7.74
N GLY A 12 -27.27 24.82 8.75
CA GLY A 12 -28.33 25.53 9.48
C GLY A 12 -27.84 26.60 10.47
N SER A 13 -26.52 26.62 10.79
CA SER A 13 -25.92 27.57 11.70
C SER A 13 -25.85 29.00 11.05
N PRO A 14 -26.38 30.02 11.71
CA PRO A 14 -26.29 31.41 11.21
C PRO A 14 -24.87 31.89 10.97
N TYR A 15 -23.91 31.37 11.72
CA TYR A 15 -22.50 31.73 11.57
C TYR A 15 -21.93 31.31 10.20
N TYR A 16 -22.23 30.09 9.74
CA TYR A 16 -21.70 29.57 8.47
C TYR A 16 -22.55 29.99 7.26
N ASN A 17 -23.88 30.00 7.40
CA ASN A 17 -24.79 30.28 6.28
C ASN A 17 -25.01 31.78 6.01
N LYS A 18 -24.44 32.65 6.86
CA LYS A 18 -24.57 34.15 6.74
C LYS A 18 -26.03 34.58 6.58
N GLY A 19 -26.94 33.93 7.27
CA GLY A 19 -28.38 34.23 7.25
C GLY A 19 -29.16 33.72 6.03
N ARG A 20 -28.54 32.93 5.16
CA ARG A 20 -29.22 32.28 4.02
C ARG A 20 -29.58 30.84 4.30
N ASN A 21 -30.74 30.39 3.85
CA ASN A 21 -31.16 29.00 4.04
C ASN A 21 -30.77 28.15 2.85
N TYR A 22 -29.80 27.24 3.04
CA TYR A 22 -29.32 26.30 2.02
C TYR A 22 -29.89 24.85 2.18
N LEU A 23 -30.69 24.61 3.21
CA LEU A 23 -31.33 23.31 3.44
C LEU A 23 -32.22 22.85 2.27
N PRO A 24 -33.05 23.74 1.66
CA PRO A 24 -33.84 23.32 0.48
C PRO A 24 -32.97 22.86 -0.69
N LEU A 25 -31.84 23.52 -0.95
CA LEU A 25 -30.91 23.15 -2.01
C LEU A 25 -30.30 21.77 -1.71
N LEU A 26 -29.76 21.55 -0.50
CA LEU A 26 -29.20 20.27 -0.09
C LEU A 26 -30.25 19.16 -0.18
N THR A 27 -31.49 19.42 0.24
CA THR A 27 -32.59 18.43 0.16
C THR A 27 -32.87 18.00 -1.28
N GLN A 28 -32.86 18.94 -2.24
CA GLN A 28 -33.07 18.58 -3.65
C GLN A 28 -31.90 17.76 -4.20
N ILE A 29 -30.65 18.14 -3.92
CA ILE A 29 -29.45 17.41 -4.35
C ILE A 29 -29.44 15.99 -3.76
N ASN A 30 -29.80 15.85 -2.48
CA ASN A 30 -29.75 14.55 -1.78
C ASN A 30 -30.74 13.51 -2.31
N LYS A 31 -31.75 13.91 -3.08
CA LYS A 31 -32.67 12.96 -3.77
C LYS A 31 -31.95 12.06 -4.78
N PHE A 32 -30.80 12.48 -5.25
CA PHE A 32 -29.97 11.77 -6.23
C PHE A 32 -28.89 10.89 -5.55
N SER A 33 -28.87 10.82 -4.21
CA SER A 33 -27.96 9.95 -3.46
C SER A 33 -28.26 8.47 -3.75
N PRO A 34 -27.23 7.57 -3.79
CA PRO A 34 -25.83 7.82 -3.46
C PRO A 34 -24.91 8.12 -4.67
N ARG A 35 -25.38 8.02 -5.88
CA ARG A 35 -24.52 8.08 -7.07
C ARG A 35 -24.33 9.48 -7.61
N PHE A 36 -25.38 10.32 -7.59
CA PHE A 36 -25.40 11.67 -8.14
C PHE A 36 -25.06 11.75 -9.65
N ASP A 37 -25.26 10.64 -10.38
CA ASP A 37 -24.93 10.45 -11.81
C ASP A 37 -26.16 10.48 -12.73
N ASP A 38 -27.31 10.89 -12.20
CA ASP A 38 -28.55 11.02 -12.96
C ASP A 38 -28.51 12.25 -13.87
N GLU A 39 -28.73 12.06 -15.16
CA GLU A 39 -28.72 13.12 -16.17
C GLU A 39 -29.73 14.24 -15.89
N THR A 40 -30.78 13.97 -15.10
CA THR A 40 -31.76 14.98 -14.69
C THR A 40 -31.25 15.91 -13.61
N LEU A 41 -30.11 15.63 -12.95
CA LEU A 41 -29.48 16.49 -11.96
C LEU A 41 -28.81 17.69 -12.63
N THR A 42 -29.62 18.63 -13.13
CA THR A 42 -29.15 19.87 -13.75
C THR A 42 -29.41 21.09 -12.90
N HIS A 43 -28.70 22.17 -13.17
CA HIS A 43 -28.94 23.45 -12.51
C HIS A 43 -30.37 23.97 -12.74
N GLU A 44 -30.90 23.78 -13.95
CA GLU A 44 -32.26 24.12 -14.34
C GLU A 44 -33.29 23.36 -13.50
N TYR A 45 -33.10 22.06 -13.38
CA TYR A 45 -33.97 21.21 -12.58
C TYR A 45 -33.99 21.67 -11.12
N ILE A 46 -32.83 21.82 -10.50
CA ILE A 46 -32.72 22.25 -9.11
C ILE A 46 -33.35 23.64 -8.93
N TYR A 47 -33.06 24.58 -9.84
CA TYR A 47 -33.63 25.93 -9.77
C TYR A 47 -35.16 25.90 -9.85
N SER A 48 -35.75 25.11 -10.75
CA SER A 48 -37.21 24.98 -10.89
C SER A 48 -37.88 24.46 -9.61
N LYS A 49 -37.18 23.60 -8.85
CA LYS A 49 -37.67 23.07 -7.56
C LYS A 49 -37.54 24.07 -6.42
N LEU A 50 -36.53 24.93 -6.45
CA LEU A 50 -36.31 25.98 -5.43
C LEU A 50 -37.18 27.22 -5.66
N TYR A 51 -37.44 27.54 -6.92
CA TYR A 51 -38.16 28.75 -7.33
C TYR A 51 -39.27 28.42 -8.35
N PRO A 52 -40.36 27.75 -7.92
CA PRO A 52 -41.44 27.39 -8.84
C PRO A 52 -42.01 28.60 -9.56
N GLY A 53 -42.19 28.48 -10.87
CA GLY A 53 -42.78 29.57 -11.69
C GLY A 53 -41.86 30.74 -12.04
N LYS A 54 -40.60 30.77 -11.54
CA LYS A 54 -39.64 31.82 -11.90
C LYS A 54 -38.80 31.39 -13.10
N LYS A 55 -38.47 32.35 -13.97
CA LYS A 55 -37.54 32.15 -15.10
C LYS A 55 -36.18 31.75 -14.54
N PHE A 56 -35.56 30.72 -15.18
CA PHE A 56 -34.24 30.23 -14.77
C PHE A 56 -33.18 31.33 -14.74
N ASN A 57 -32.47 31.42 -13.62
CA ASN A 57 -31.36 32.32 -13.44
C ASN A 57 -30.11 31.53 -13.03
N LYS A 58 -29.20 31.37 -13.98
CA LYS A 58 -27.97 30.63 -13.83
C LYS A 58 -27.08 31.16 -12.70
N GLN A 59 -27.01 32.50 -12.57
CA GLN A 59 -26.15 33.13 -11.57
C GLN A 59 -26.62 32.84 -10.14
N ILE A 60 -27.93 32.82 -9.90
CA ILE A 60 -28.47 32.51 -8.56
C ILE A 60 -28.09 31.08 -8.15
N ILE A 61 -28.35 30.09 -9.01
CA ILE A 61 -28.08 28.70 -8.67
C ILE A 61 -26.58 28.45 -8.53
N TRP A 62 -25.76 29.06 -9.38
CA TRP A 62 -24.30 28.96 -9.26
C TRP A 62 -23.78 29.52 -7.93
N ASN A 63 -24.24 30.71 -7.54
CA ASN A 63 -23.85 31.29 -6.26
C ASN A 63 -24.30 30.42 -5.08
N MET A 64 -25.50 29.81 -5.16
CA MET A 64 -26.00 28.94 -4.11
C MET A 64 -25.19 27.62 -4.02
N THR A 65 -24.89 27.00 -5.15
CA THR A 65 -24.09 25.74 -5.18
C THR A 65 -22.66 26.00 -4.73
N SER A 66 -22.03 27.09 -5.18
CA SER A 66 -20.70 27.50 -4.73
C SER A 66 -20.63 27.76 -3.22
N SER A 67 -21.64 28.46 -2.68
CA SER A 67 -21.68 28.68 -1.23
C SER A 67 -21.93 27.40 -0.44
N LEU A 68 -22.74 26.48 -0.95
CA LEU A 68 -22.95 25.17 -0.33
C LEU A 68 -21.68 24.33 -0.35
N GLN A 69 -20.91 24.37 -1.45
CA GLN A 69 -19.61 23.72 -1.55
C GLN A 69 -18.62 24.29 -0.51
N GLN A 70 -18.50 25.60 -0.40
CA GLN A 70 -17.63 26.23 0.63
C GLN A 70 -18.02 25.79 2.04
N MET A 71 -19.30 25.73 2.35
CA MET A 71 -19.76 25.23 3.66
C MET A 71 -19.45 23.75 3.85
N ALA A 72 -19.48 22.93 2.79
CA ALA A 72 -19.07 21.53 2.87
C ALA A 72 -17.56 21.39 3.14
N GLU A 73 -16.73 22.21 2.53
CA GLU A 73 -15.28 22.26 2.79
C GLU A 73 -14.99 22.66 4.24
N GLU A 74 -15.63 23.70 4.76
CA GLU A 74 -15.53 24.11 6.17
C GLU A 74 -16.00 23.02 7.14
N PHE A 75 -17.09 22.33 6.82
CA PHE A 75 -17.57 21.18 7.59
C PHE A 75 -16.55 20.04 7.63
N LEU A 76 -15.93 19.71 6.50
CA LEU A 76 -14.90 18.69 6.42
C LEU A 76 -13.66 19.07 7.24
N ILE A 77 -13.21 20.34 7.17
CA ILE A 77 -12.10 20.85 7.99
C ILE A 77 -12.44 20.72 9.48
N SER A 78 -13.61 21.22 9.90
CA SER A 78 -14.06 21.16 11.30
C SER A 78 -14.14 19.71 11.81
N THR A 79 -14.69 18.81 10.99
CA THR A 79 -14.81 17.38 11.33
C THR A 79 -13.43 16.70 11.42
N SER A 80 -12.52 17.03 10.50
CA SER A 80 -11.15 16.51 10.50
C SER A 80 -10.36 16.97 11.73
N LEU A 81 -10.43 18.26 12.08
CA LEU A 81 -9.81 18.81 13.29
C LEU A 81 -10.33 18.15 14.57
N ASN A 82 -11.64 17.91 14.66
CA ASN A 82 -12.24 17.26 15.82
C ASN A 82 -11.78 15.79 15.98
N LYS A 83 -11.44 15.12 14.88
CA LYS A 83 -10.88 13.75 14.90
C LYS A 83 -9.40 13.74 15.28
N ASN A 84 -8.63 14.75 14.88
CA ASN A 84 -7.20 14.85 15.17
C ASN A 84 -6.95 15.75 16.39
N LYS A 85 -6.95 15.14 17.57
CA LYS A 85 -6.77 15.86 18.84
C LYS A 85 -5.42 16.58 18.94
N PHE A 86 -4.35 16.02 18.38
CA PHE A 86 -3.04 16.67 18.41
C PHE A 86 -3.09 17.98 17.63
N VAL A 87 -3.47 17.95 16.36
CA VAL A 87 -3.52 19.15 15.49
C VAL A 87 -4.46 20.21 16.06
N LYS A 88 -5.62 19.79 16.58
CA LYS A 88 -6.57 20.72 17.23
C LYS A 88 -5.94 21.44 18.43
N ASN A 89 -5.25 20.70 19.29
CA ASN A 89 -4.63 21.27 20.47
C ASN A 89 -3.39 22.11 20.13
N SER A 90 -2.63 21.74 19.07
CA SER A 90 -1.52 22.55 18.57
C SER A 90 -1.99 23.93 18.12
N LEU A 91 -3.02 24.00 17.28
CA LEU A 91 -3.61 25.28 16.86
C LEU A 91 -4.11 26.12 18.05
N LEU A 92 -4.72 25.48 19.05
CA LEU A 92 -5.16 26.17 20.27
C LEU A 92 -3.98 26.65 21.12
N ALA A 93 -2.90 25.87 21.21
CA ALA A 93 -1.70 26.27 21.95
C ALA A 93 -1.07 27.53 21.31
N ASP A 94 -0.98 27.60 19.99
CA ASP A 94 -0.47 28.76 19.27
C ASP A 94 -1.38 29.99 19.47
N GLU A 95 -2.70 29.81 19.46
CA GLU A 95 -3.65 30.90 19.71
C GLU A 95 -3.55 31.43 21.16
N PHE A 96 -3.31 30.55 22.14
CA PHE A 96 -3.08 30.95 23.52
C PHE A 96 -1.73 31.63 23.71
N LEU A 97 -0.68 31.18 23.01
CA LEU A 97 0.62 31.86 22.97
C LEU A 97 0.48 33.28 22.44
N ASN A 98 -0.21 33.48 21.31
CA ASN A 98 -0.43 34.78 20.68
C ASN A 98 -1.20 35.75 21.61
N ARG A 99 -2.04 35.20 22.50
CA ARG A 99 -2.81 35.99 23.49
C ARG A 99 -2.12 36.07 24.84
N ARG A 100 -0.88 35.54 24.99
CA ARG A 100 -0.12 35.47 26.23
C ARG A 100 -0.87 34.79 27.39
N LEU A 101 -1.59 33.71 27.07
CA LEU A 101 -2.37 32.90 28.01
C LEU A 101 -1.59 31.62 28.39
N ALA A 102 -0.49 31.78 29.12
CA ALA A 102 0.49 30.72 29.40
C ALA A 102 -0.13 29.46 30.01
N SER A 103 -0.97 29.57 31.03
CA SER A 103 -1.58 28.42 31.71
C SER A 103 -2.50 27.59 30.78
N TYR A 104 -3.21 28.26 29.88
CA TYR A 104 -4.03 27.60 28.85
C TYR A 104 -3.18 26.94 27.77
N GLN A 105 -2.08 27.60 27.35
CA GLN A 105 -1.11 27.01 26.42
C GLN A 105 -0.53 25.71 27.00
N GLN A 106 -0.02 25.76 28.23
CA GLN A 106 0.57 24.57 28.89
C GLN A 106 -0.42 23.41 28.94
N LYS A 107 -1.67 23.67 29.32
CA LYS A 107 -2.71 22.63 29.32
C LYS A 107 -2.88 21.98 27.93
N LYS A 108 -2.79 22.75 26.84
CA LYS A 108 -2.88 22.19 25.49
C LYS A 108 -1.67 21.39 25.11
N LEU A 109 -0.47 21.82 25.47
CA LEU A 109 0.77 21.05 25.29
C LEU A 109 0.70 19.69 26.02
N ASP A 110 0.20 19.65 27.25
CA ASP A 110 -0.02 18.40 27.99
C ASP A 110 -1.06 17.49 27.34
N GLU A 111 -2.13 18.06 26.77
CA GLU A 111 -3.14 17.32 26.02
C GLU A 111 -2.58 16.77 24.69
N MET A 112 -1.65 17.49 24.03
CA MET A 112 -0.93 17.03 22.84
C MET A 112 -0.05 15.81 23.18
N GLU A 113 0.73 15.87 24.27
CA GLU A 113 1.56 14.76 24.72
C GLU A 113 0.74 13.50 24.99
N LYS A 114 -0.34 13.62 25.76
CA LYS A 114 -1.27 12.51 26.03
C LYS A 114 -1.94 11.94 24.77
N ALA A 115 -2.11 12.77 23.75
CA ALA A 115 -2.66 12.30 22.48
C ALA A 115 -1.65 11.45 21.72
N LEU A 116 -0.35 11.82 21.75
CA LEU A 116 0.73 11.05 21.11
C LEU A 116 0.97 9.70 21.79
N GLU A 117 0.96 9.67 23.13
CA GLU A 117 1.13 8.42 23.90
C GLU A 117 0.09 7.34 23.52
N LYS A 118 -1.14 7.76 23.16
CA LYS A 118 -2.23 6.86 22.80
C LYS A 118 -2.17 6.31 21.39
N ILE A 119 -1.50 7.02 20.48
CA ILE A 119 -1.51 6.67 19.04
C ILE A 119 -0.34 5.71 18.72
N GLY A 120 0.75 5.77 19.47
CA GLY A 120 2.00 5.11 19.15
C GLY A 120 2.75 5.79 17.99
N ILE A 121 3.89 5.21 17.62
CA ILE A 121 4.70 5.72 16.51
C ILE A 121 3.93 5.54 15.21
N SER A 122 3.72 6.65 14.50
CA SER A 122 2.95 6.76 13.26
C SER A 122 3.68 7.71 12.29
N ASP A 123 3.14 7.89 11.09
CA ASP A 123 3.76 8.72 10.04
C ASP A 123 4.28 10.10 10.51
N ASN A 124 3.48 10.81 11.29
CA ASN A 124 3.81 12.16 11.73
C ASN A 124 4.32 12.20 13.19
N TYR A 125 4.60 11.05 13.81
CA TYR A 125 4.90 11.00 15.24
C TYR A 125 6.08 11.88 15.63
N PHE A 126 7.22 11.77 14.96
CA PHE A 126 8.43 12.55 15.29
C PHE A 126 8.27 14.02 14.90
N LYS A 127 7.57 14.33 13.82
CA LYS A 127 7.18 15.69 13.48
C LYS A 127 6.34 16.33 14.61
N TYR A 128 5.36 15.61 15.12
CA TYR A 128 4.51 16.06 16.23
C TYR A 128 5.28 16.19 17.55
N LYS A 129 6.22 15.28 17.83
CA LYS A 129 7.14 15.42 18.97
C LYS A 129 8.00 16.67 18.85
N ASN A 130 8.55 16.96 17.68
CA ASN A 130 9.33 18.18 17.42
C ASN A 130 8.48 19.44 17.61
N GLU A 131 7.24 19.45 17.14
CA GLU A 131 6.28 20.54 17.29
C GLU A 131 5.91 20.76 18.75
N LEU A 132 5.67 19.70 19.52
CA LEU A 132 5.41 19.77 20.96
C LEU A 132 6.57 20.40 21.72
N GLU A 133 7.83 19.98 21.43
CA GLU A 133 9.00 20.58 22.08
C GLU A 133 9.17 22.07 21.70
N SER A 134 8.83 22.44 20.46
CA SER A 134 8.79 23.85 20.04
C SER A 134 7.77 24.66 20.85
N GLY A 135 6.57 24.12 21.06
CA GLY A 135 5.55 24.73 21.90
C GLY A 135 5.98 24.90 23.36
N ARG A 136 6.67 23.89 23.92
CA ARG A 136 7.23 23.98 25.28
C ARG A 136 8.32 25.05 25.40
N MET A 137 9.16 25.18 24.38
CA MET A 137 10.15 26.27 24.35
C MET A 137 9.46 27.63 24.33
N SER A 138 8.43 27.82 23.52
CA SER A 138 7.66 29.07 23.47
C SER A 138 6.97 29.39 24.80
N TYR A 139 6.46 28.37 25.50
CA TYR A 139 5.91 28.53 26.85
C TYR A 139 6.97 29.06 27.84
N HIS A 140 8.19 28.49 27.83
CA HIS A 140 9.25 28.95 28.72
C HIS A 140 9.75 30.38 28.41
N PHE A 141 9.66 30.80 27.13
CA PHE A 141 9.90 32.19 26.77
C PHE A 141 8.80 33.13 27.29
N LEU A 142 7.55 32.69 27.28
CA LEU A 142 6.42 33.49 27.77
C LEU A 142 6.45 33.68 29.29
N GLU A 143 6.93 32.67 30.02
CA GLU A 143 7.00 32.62 31.49
C GLU A 143 8.36 33.07 32.06
N ASP A 144 9.28 33.61 31.26
CA ASP A 144 10.62 34.03 31.65
C ASP A 144 11.45 32.92 32.35
N THR A 145 11.24 31.65 31.96
CA THR A 145 11.90 30.45 32.49
C THR A 145 12.90 29.82 31.52
N GLN A 146 13.62 30.65 30.75
CA GLN A 146 14.52 30.20 29.66
C GLN A 146 15.66 29.27 30.15
N HIS A 147 16.02 29.32 31.42
CA HIS A 147 17.00 28.41 32.03
C HIS A 147 16.56 26.93 31.96
N LEU A 148 15.28 26.63 31.67
CA LEU A 148 14.75 25.28 31.52
C LEU A 148 14.72 24.79 30.06
N LEU A 149 15.17 25.63 29.11
CA LEU A 149 15.08 25.31 27.66
C LEU A 149 16.00 24.17 27.21
N SER A 150 17.14 23.96 27.87
CA SER A 150 18.20 23.06 27.37
C SER A 150 17.68 21.67 27.00
N LYS A 151 16.85 21.06 27.86
CA LYS A 151 16.27 19.73 27.59
C LYS A 151 15.34 19.71 26.38
N HIS A 152 14.57 20.78 26.16
CA HIS A 152 13.64 20.89 25.04
C HIS A 152 14.37 21.15 23.72
N ILE A 153 15.46 21.94 23.75
CA ILE A 153 16.34 22.18 22.60
C ILE A 153 16.93 20.86 22.10
N ILE A 154 17.49 20.06 23.02
CA ILE A 154 18.10 18.76 22.67
C ILE A 154 17.04 17.82 22.09
N LYS A 155 15.90 17.62 22.77
CA LYS A 155 14.81 16.75 22.30
C LYS A 155 14.26 17.18 20.96
N LYS A 156 14.08 18.49 20.75
CA LYS A 156 13.67 19.02 19.45
C LYS A 156 14.64 18.63 18.33
N GLY A 157 15.96 18.72 18.57
CA GLY A 157 16.99 18.30 17.63
C GLY A 157 16.94 16.79 17.35
N GLU A 158 16.79 15.98 18.38
CA GLU A 158 16.66 14.52 18.28
C GLU A 158 15.45 14.12 17.41
N TYR A 159 14.29 14.71 17.67
CA TYR A 159 13.08 14.42 16.88
C TYR A 159 13.15 14.97 15.45
N ALA A 160 13.87 16.08 15.22
CA ALA A 160 14.13 16.57 13.86
C ALA A 160 14.96 15.57 13.04
N ILE A 161 15.98 14.95 13.64
CA ILE A 161 16.80 13.92 13.00
C ILE A 161 15.95 12.67 12.68
N LEU A 162 15.14 12.22 13.62
CA LEU A 162 14.25 11.05 13.41
C LEU A 162 13.21 11.30 12.33
N ASP A 163 12.59 12.49 12.29
CA ASP A 163 11.64 12.86 11.25
C ASP A 163 12.31 12.91 9.88
N MET A 164 13.50 13.52 9.78
CA MET A 164 14.29 13.55 8.54
C MET A 164 14.63 12.14 8.05
N LEU A 165 15.12 11.26 8.91
CA LEU A 165 15.46 9.88 8.56
C LEU A 165 14.23 9.12 8.09
N ARG A 166 13.07 9.34 8.73
CA ARG A 166 11.81 8.73 8.32
C ARG A 166 11.39 9.17 6.92
N GLN A 167 11.44 10.47 6.64
CA GLN A 167 11.13 11.00 5.32
C GLN A 167 12.08 10.44 4.25
N LEU A 168 13.39 10.39 4.54
CA LEU A 168 14.39 9.80 3.65
C LEU A 168 14.14 8.31 3.40
N SER A 169 13.81 7.54 4.45
CA SER A 169 13.46 6.12 4.33
C SER A 169 12.27 5.93 3.41
N SER A 170 11.19 6.70 3.59
CA SER A 170 10.00 6.63 2.72
C SER A 170 10.36 6.93 1.27
N VAL A 171 11.01 8.07 1.00
CA VAL A 171 11.36 8.52 -0.37
C VAL A 171 12.28 7.50 -1.06
N ILE A 172 13.28 6.96 -0.36
CA ILE A 172 14.22 5.99 -0.93
C ILE A 172 13.51 4.68 -1.27
N ASN A 173 12.60 4.20 -0.42
CA ASN A 173 11.77 3.03 -0.72
C ASN A 173 10.83 3.29 -1.92
N ASP A 174 10.23 4.47 -2.02
CA ASP A 174 9.37 4.87 -3.16
C ASP A 174 10.14 4.94 -4.47
N ILE A 175 11.37 5.50 -4.46
CA ILE A 175 12.27 5.51 -5.62
C ILE A 175 12.54 4.08 -6.09
N ASN A 176 12.89 3.19 -5.15
CA ASN A 176 13.17 1.78 -5.47
C ASN A 176 11.94 1.06 -6.02
N ALA A 177 10.78 1.24 -5.40
CA ALA A 177 9.53 0.64 -5.85
C ALA A 177 9.13 1.12 -7.26
N ASN A 178 9.27 2.42 -7.55
CA ASN A 178 8.98 2.98 -8.87
C ASN A 178 9.97 2.51 -9.93
N ALA A 179 11.27 2.43 -9.61
CA ALA A 179 12.27 1.87 -10.50
C ALA A 179 11.95 0.42 -10.87
N PHE A 180 11.56 -0.38 -9.87
CA PHE A 180 11.23 -1.80 -10.08
C PHE A 180 9.91 -1.99 -10.85
N MET A 181 8.83 -1.31 -10.44
CA MET A 181 7.49 -1.53 -11.02
C MET A 181 7.30 -0.88 -12.39
N PHE A 182 7.88 0.29 -12.59
CA PHE A 182 7.63 1.13 -13.76
C PHE A 182 8.89 1.37 -14.61
N ASN A 183 10.03 0.77 -14.23
CA ASN A 183 11.32 1.02 -14.87
C ASN A 183 11.68 2.52 -14.92
N ALA A 184 11.26 3.26 -13.87
CA ALA A 184 11.55 4.68 -13.75
C ALA A 184 13.07 4.89 -13.57
N LYS A 185 13.63 5.89 -14.28
CA LYS A 185 15.03 6.29 -14.15
C LYS A 185 15.12 7.56 -13.32
N PHE A 186 16.09 7.61 -12.44
CA PHE A 186 16.37 8.75 -11.58
C PHE A 186 17.84 9.18 -11.82
N ASP A 187 18.06 10.07 -12.79
CA ASP A 187 19.40 10.49 -13.20
C ASP A 187 20.12 11.28 -12.09
N VAL A 188 19.36 12.02 -11.27
CA VAL A 188 19.86 12.74 -10.10
C VAL A 188 19.14 12.23 -8.86
N ASN A 189 19.89 11.74 -7.88
CA ASN A 189 19.34 11.16 -6.65
C ASN A 189 20.01 11.79 -5.41
N ILE A 190 19.56 13.00 -5.05
CA ILE A 190 20.05 13.73 -3.88
C ILE A 190 19.82 12.94 -2.58
N PRO A 191 18.64 12.30 -2.31
CA PRO A 191 18.44 11.47 -1.14
C PRO A 191 19.52 10.39 -0.92
N TYR A 192 19.89 9.68 -1.98
CA TYR A 192 20.97 8.68 -1.92
C TYR A 192 22.33 9.31 -1.60
N SER A 193 22.66 10.40 -2.31
CA SER A 193 23.92 11.12 -2.10
C SER A 193 24.03 11.63 -0.67
N PHE A 194 22.96 12.21 -0.14
CA PHE A 194 22.90 12.74 1.22
C PHE A 194 23.16 11.67 2.27
N VAL A 195 22.44 10.53 2.19
CA VAL A 195 22.61 9.44 3.15
C VAL A 195 23.99 8.82 3.07
N SER A 196 24.56 8.72 1.85
CA SER A 196 25.91 8.15 1.65
C SER A 196 27.03 9.06 2.18
N ALA A 197 26.77 10.34 2.36
CA ALA A 197 27.74 11.30 2.87
C ALA A 197 27.80 11.36 4.41
N ILE A 198 26.85 10.76 5.11
CA ILE A 198 26.77 10.81 6.58
C ILE A 198 27.22 9.46 7.18
N ASP A 199 28.11 9.50 8.15
CA ASP A 199 28.48 8.34 8.97
C ASP A 199 27.38 8.05 10.01
N MET A 200 26.28 7.47 9.54
CA MET A 200 25.14 7.13 10.40
C MET A 200 25.47 6.04 11.41
N GLU A 201 26.41 5.14 11.12
CA GLU A 201 26.80 4.08 12.08
C GLU A 201 27.44 4.67 13.32
N SER A 202 28.27 5.70 13.18
CA SER A 202 28.83 6.43 14.32
C SER A 202 27.78 7.22 15.10
N VAL A 203 26.81 7.84 14.43
CA VAL A 203 25.69 8.54 15.09
C VAL A 203 24.83 7.58 15.90
N ILE A 204 24.47 6.41 15.34
CA ILE A 204 23.68 5.37 16.03
C ILE A 204 24.43 4.82 17.23
N ARG A 205 25.74 4.58 17.09
CA ARG A 205 26.59 4.14 18.21
C ARG A 205 26.57 5.16 19.33
N TYR A 206 26.81 6.43 19.04
CA TYR A 206 26.75 7.53 20.01
C TYR A 206 25.39 7.60 20.71
N ALA A 207 24.27 7.48 19.94
CA ALA A 207 22.92 7.48 20.48
C ALA A 207 22.71 6.33 21.50
N ARG A 208 23.22 5.14 21.22
CA ARG A 208 23.13 3.97 22.11
C ARG A 208 23.98 4.14 23.36
N GLU A 209 25.23 4.58 23.22
CA GLU A 209 26.14 4.81 24.35
C GLU A 209 25.57 5.84 25.32
N ASN A 210 24.86 6.84 24.82
CA ASN A 210 24.19 7.87 25.62
C ASN A 210 22.74 7.53 26.00
N LYS A 211 22.30 6.27 25.78
CA LYS A 211 20.98 5.76 26.17
C LYS A 211 19.80 6.57 25.56
N PHE A 212 19.95 7.02 24.32
CA PHE A 212 18.88 7.70 23.63
C PHE A 212 17.68 6.73 23.46
N GLU A 213 16.50 7.13 23.92
CA GLU A 213 15.30 6.28 24.01
C GLU A 213 14.88 5.70 22.67
N ASP A 214 15.01 6.47 21.57
CA ASP A 214 14.61 6.09 20.23
C ASP A 214 15.80 5.63 19.35
N SER A 215 16.92 5.22 19.96
CA SER A 215 18.10 4.72 19.22
C SER A 215 17.79 3.52 18.34
N ASP A 216 16.90 2.61 18.77
CA ASP A 216 16.45 1.46 17.97
C ASP A 216 15.66 1.90 16.76
N ILE A 217 14.78 2.91 16.91
CA ILE A 217 14.00 3.45 15.79
C ILE A 217 14.92 4.16 14.80
N MET A 218 15.91 4.91 15.29
CA MET A 218 16.94 5.54 14.44
C MET A 218 17.67 4.49 13.59
N GLU A 219 18.08 3.38 14.21
CA GLU A 219 18.74 2.28 13.51
C GLU A 219 17.81 1.55 12.53
N MET A 220 16.54 1.35 12.91
CA MET A 220 15.53 0.78 11.98
C MET A 220 15.39 1.61 10.71
N LEU A 221 15.26 2.92 10.83
CA LEU A 221 15.15 3.85 9.71
C LEU A 221 16.41 3.81 8.84
N TYR A 222 17.59 3.80 9.44
CA TYR A 222 18.85 3.63 8.72
C TYR A 222 18.94 2.28 8.02
N CYS A 223 18.66 1.18 8.70
CA CYS A 223 18.66 -0.16 8.09
C CYS A 223 17.67 -0.26 6.93
N SER A 224 16.49 0.33 7.04
CA SER A 224 15.51 0.41 5.93
C SER A 224 16.09 1.10 4.68
N ILE A 225 16.77 2.21 4.86
CA ILE A 225 17.48 2.90 3.78
C ILE A 225 18.57 2.00 3.18
N MET A 226 19.35 1.35 4.03
CA MET A 226 20.47 0.52 3.59
C MET A 226 20.04 -0.77 2.91
N THR A 227 18.86 -1.32 3.22
CA THR A 227 18.28 -2.46 2.46
C THR A 227 18.03 -2.12 0.99
N VAL A 228 17.86 -0.84 0.66
CA VAL A 228 17.74 -0.36 -0.72
C VAL A 228 19.09 -0.02 -1.33
N ILE A 229 19.90 0.79 -0.64
CA ILE A 229 21.19 1.28 -1.16
C ILE A 229 22.20 0.14 -1.30
N LYS A 230 22.25 -0.76 -0.32
CA LYS A 230 23.15 -1.91 -0.26
C LYS A 230 22.37 -3.23 -0.27
N GLY A 231 21.42 -3.36 -1.16
CA GLY A 231 20.42 -4.45 -1.19
C GLY A 231 20.99 -5.87 -1.12
N LYS A 232 22.26 -6.09 -1.47
CA LYS A 232 22.94 -7.39 -1.37
C LYS A 232 23.53 -7.68 0.01
N GLU A 233 23.67 -6.67 0.88
CA GLU A 233 24.17 -6.84 2.24
C GLU A 233 23.03 -7.23 3.18
N GLU A 234 22.84 -8.55 3.36
CA GLU A 234 21.75 -9.12 4.17
C GLU A 234 21.70 -8.59 5.62
N LYS A 235 22.85 -8.17 6.19
CA LYS A 235 22.93 -7.70 7.58
C LYS A 235 21.92 -6.60 7.90
N TYR A 236 21.65 -5.69 6.97
CA TYR A 236 20.69 -4.59 7.19
C TYR A 236 19.25 -5.10 7.26
N PHE A 237 18.89 -6.06 6.42
CA PHE A 237 17.57 -6.69 6.47
C PHE A 237 17.35 -7.46 7.77
N LEU A 238 18.32 -8.28 8.17
CA LEU A 238 18.20 -9.08 9.39
C LEU A 238 18.11 -8.17 10.62
N ARG A 239 18.92 -7.10 10.66
CA ARG A 239 18.89 -6.15 11.74
C ARG A 239 17.58 -5.35 11.79
N LEU A 240 17.07 -4.92 10.63
CA LEU A 240 15.78 -4.25 10.54
C LEU A 240 14.65 -5.15 11.05
N LYS A 241 14.64 -6.42 10.63
CA LYS A 241 13.64 -7.42 11.05
C LYS A 241 13.69 -7.62 12.58
N GLU A 242 14.88 -7.82 13.15
CA GLU A 242 15.07 -7.97 14.59
C GLU A 242 14.54 -6.76 15.37
N LEU A 243 14.96 -5.56 15.00
CA LEU A 243 14.54 -4.33 15.65
C LEU A 243 13.03 -4.08 15.51
N PHE A 244 12.45 -4.40 14.37
CA PHE A 244 11.00 -4.32 14.16
C PHE A 244 10.25 -5.25 15.12
N GLU A 245 10.70 -6.50 15.26
CA GLU A 245 10.08 -7.47 16.16
C GLU A 245 10.18 -7.04 17.63
N LEU A 246 11.31 -6.46 18.03
CA LEU A 246 11.51 -5.94 19.40
C LEU A 246 10.62 -4.71 19.70
N ASN A 247 10.36 -3.87 18.72
CA ASN A 247 9.66 -2.60 18.90
C ASN A 247 8.21 -2.59 18.37
N ILE A 248 7.67 -3.74 17.93
CA ILE A 248 6.39 -3.80 17.21
C ILE A 248 5.23 -3.16 17.98
N GLU A 249 5.20 -3.29 19.32
CA GLU A 249 4.12 -2.75 20.14
C GLU A 249 4.17 -1.22 20.30
N ARG A 250 5.29 -0.58 19.93
CA ARG A 250 5.42 0.88 19.92
C ARG A 250 4.74 1.54 18.72
N PHE A 251 4.45 0.75 17.66
CA PHE A 251 3.91 1.26 16.40
C PHE A 251 2.38 1.21 16.36
N SER A 252 1.78 2.23 15.72
CA SER A 252 0.38 2.15 15.30
C SER A 252 0.17 1.02 14.28
N ASP A 253 -1.05 0.49 14.14
CA ASP A 253 -1.33 -0.60 13.21
C ASP A 253 -0.98 -0.24 11.75
N ASN A 254 -1.22 1.00 11.33
CA ASN A 254 -0.82 1.45 10.01
C ASN A 254 0.69 1.45 9.82
N GLU A 255 1.44 1.81 10.86
CA GLU A 255 2.88 1.80 10.84
C GLU A 255 3.44 0.37 10.84
N LYS A 256 2.85 -0.54 11.63
CA LYS A 256 3.17 -1.98 11.57
C LYS A 256 3.03 -2.50 10.14
N LEU A 257 1.93 -2.17 9.46
CA LEU A 257 1.71 -2.56 8.07
C LEU A 257 2.74 -1.96 7.10
N SER A 258 3.15 -0.71 7.31
CA SER A 258 4.20 -0.07 6.51
C SER A 258 5.54 -0.80 6.65
N TRP A 259 5.95 -1.13 7.87
CA TRP A 259 7.18 -1.88 8.13
C TRP A 259 7.12 -3.30 7.55
N ILE A 260 5.99 -4.00 7.71
CA ILE A 260 5.77 -5.31 7.11
C ILE A 260 5.89 -5.23 5.58
N THR A 261 5.32 -4.19 4.96
CA THR A 261 5.44 -3.97 3.51
C THR A 261 6.88 -3.75 3.08
N THR A 262 7.65 -2.94 3.83
CA THR A 262 9.08 -2.69 3.55
C THR A 262 9.90 -3.99 3.59
N LEU A 263 9.74 -4.78 4.65
CA LEU A 263 10.41 -6.08 4.80
C LEU A 263 9.96 -7.08 3.72
N SER A 264 8.67 -7.11 3.38
CA SER A 264 8.10 -8.00 2.36
C SER A 264 8.61 -7.67 0.95
N ASN A 265 8.80 -6.38 0.64
CA ASN A 265 9.37 -5.94 -0.64
C ASN A 265 10.80 -6.46 -0.80
N TYR A 266 11.63 -6.36 0.24
CA TYR A 266 12.98 -6.93 0.24
C TYR A 266 12.97 -8.45 0.02
N CYS A 267 12.14 -9.17 0.80
CA CYS A 267 12.00 -10.62 0.65
C CYS A 267 11.53 -11.02 -0.75
N THR A 268 10.60 -10.27 -1.34
CA THR A 268 10.09 -10.53 -2.69
C THR A 268 11.19 -10.35 -3.73
N LEU A 269 11.98 -9.29 -3.63
CA LEU A 269 13.09 -9.02 -4.53
C LEU A 269 14.12 -10.16 -4.47
N ARG A 270 14.59 -10.51 -3.28
CA ARG A 270 15.59 -11.57 -3.08
C ARG A 270 15.06 -12.96 -3.45
N GLY A 271 13.79 -13.25 -3.15
CA GLY A 271 13.13 -14.48 -3.55
C GLY A 271 12.99 -14.63 -5.06
N ASN A 272 12.80 -13.52 -5.80
CA ASN A 272 12.79 -13.51 -7.27
C ASN A 272 14.21 -13.69 -7.88
N GLU A 273 15.25 -13.32 -7.13
CA GLU A 273 16.66 -13.59 -7.49
C GLU A 273 17.09 -15.04 -7.21
N GLY A 274 16.16 -15.92 -6.76
CA GLY A 274 16.40 -17.34 -6.51
C GLY A 274 16.77 -17.70 -5.07
N GLU A 275 16.82 -16.75 -4.15
CA GLU A 275 17.14 -17.01 -2.74
C GLU A 275 15.90 -17.46 -1.97
N THR A 276 15.67 -18.76 -1.97
CA THR A 276 14.44 -19.41 -1.44
C THR A 276 14.16 -19.14 0.04
N LYS A 277 15.19 -18.91 0.87
CA LYS A 277 15.03 -18.57 2.30
C LYS A 277 14.16 -17.35 2.53
N TYR A 278 14.19 -16.35 1.60
CA TYR A 278 13.37 -15.16 1.72
C TYR A 278 11.88 -15.41 1.46
N ARG A 279 11.53 -16.49 0.78
CA ARG A 279 10.12 -16.90 0.62
C ARG A 279 9.52 -17.36 1.96
N GLU A 280 10.32 -17.99 2.84
CA GLU A 280 9.89 -18.35 4.20
C GLU A 280 9.74 -17.10 5.10
N TYR A 281 10.69 -16.16 5.05
CA TYR A 281 10.53 -14.88 5.75
C TYR A 281 9.29 -14.12 5.26
N LEU A 282 9.05 -14.09 3.95
CA LEU A 282 7.85 -13.47 3.37
C LEU A 282 6.57 -14.15 3.88
N PHE A 283 6.56 -15.46 4.03
CA PHE A 283 5.41 -16.18 4.58
C PHE A 283 5.13 -15.81 6.04
N GLN A 284 6.17 -15.66 6.87
CA GLN A 284 6.03 -15.19 8.25
C GLN A 284 5.47 -13.76 8.30
N LEU A 285 6.00 -12.85 7.47
CA LEU A 285 5.53 -11.48 7.34
C LEU A 285 4.08 -11.40 6.85
N ASN A 286 3.70 -12.21 5.86
CA ASN A 286 2.33 -12.31 5.38
C ASN A 286 1.35 -12.73 6.49
N ASN A 287 1.72 -13.69 7.33
CA ASN A 287 0.90 -14.09 8.47
C ASN A 287 0.77 -12.97 9.51
N LEU A 288 1.84 -12.20 9.73
CA LEU A 288 1.79 -11.03 10.60
C LEU A 288 0.92 -9.92 10.00
N GLU A 289 1.03 -9.67 8.70
CA GLU A 289 0.19 -8.70 7.97
C GLU A 289 -1.30 -9.04 8.10
N LEU A 290 -1.65 -10.31 7.94
CA LEU A 290 -3.03 -10.78 8.11
C LEU A 290 -3.55 -10.54 9.54
N LYS A 291 -2.72 -10.75 10.56
CA LYS A 291 -3.07 -10.49 11.96
C LYS A 291 -3.27 -9.00 12.24
N VAL A 292 -2.31 -8.16 11.83
CA VAL A 292 -2.37 -6.70 12.02
C VAL A 292 -3.49 -6.08 11.21
N GLY A 293 -3.64 -6.43 9.95
CA GLY A 293 -4.71 -5.94 9.07
C GLY A 293 -6.10 -6.36 9.52
N TYR A 294 -6.20 -7.41 10.37
CA TYR A 294 -7.45 -7.82 10.99
C TYR A 294 -7.92 -6.84 12.07
N SER A 295 -6.98 -6.28 12.83
CA SER A 295 -7.25 -5.31 13.88
C SER A 295 -7.40 -3.89 13.32
N SER A 296 -6.77 -3.60 12.18
CA SER A 296 -6.90 -2.31 11.50
C SER A 296 -8.26 -2.18 10.79
N ASN A 297 -8.83 -0.98 10.80
CA ASN A 297 -10.14 -0.66 10.19
C ASN A 297 -10.21 -0.83 8.65
N THR A 298 -9.33 -1.61 8.03
CA THR A 298 -9.43 -1.93 6.61
C THR A 298 -10.60 -2.86 6.37
N LYS A 299 -11.64 -2.33 5.77
CA LYS A 299 -12.91 -3.03 5.57
C LYS A 299 -12.80 -4.31 4.72
N TYR A 300 -11.80 -4.39 3.85
CA TYR A 300 -11.63 -5.50 2.91
C TYR A 300 -10.15 -5.81 2.64
N LEU A 301 -9.84 -7.10 2.51
CA LEU A 301 -8.54 -7.55 2.00
C LEU A 301 -8.42 -7.25 0.50
N SER A 302 -7.24 -6.82 0.04
CA SER A 302 -6.97 -6.65 -1.40
C SER A 302 -6.95 -8.00 -2.12
N LYS A 303 -7.62 -8.10 -3.27
CA LYS A 303 -7.58 -9.32 -4.11
C LYS A 303 -6.16 -9.68 -4.56
N ILE A 304 -5.31 -8.67 -4.79
CA ILE A 304 -3.91 -8.88 -5.20
C ILE A 304 -3.13 -9.50 -4.05
N LEU A 305 -3.22 -8.92 -2.86
CA LEU A 305 -2.55 -9.44 -1.67
C LEU A 305 -3.03 -10.86 -1.34
N PHE A 306 -4.35 -11.14 -1.43
CA PHE A 306 -4.91 -12.47 -1.21
C PHE A 306 -4.24 -13.54 -2.09
N ILE A 307 -4.08 -13.28 -3.39
CA ILE A 307 -3.45 -14.24 -4.30
C ILE A 307 -1.92 -14.29 -4.11
N GLN A 308 -1.26 -13.17 -3.81
CA GLN A 308 0.18 -13.13 -3.56
C GLN A 308 0.57 -13.97 -2.34
N ILE A 309 -0.15 -13.84 -1.24
CA ILE A 309 0.06 -14.63 -0.01
C ILE A 309 -0.08 -16.13 -0.31
N LEU A 310 -1.16 -16.53 -0.99
CA LEU A 310 -1.38 -17.92 -1.37
C LEU A 310 -0.24 -18.45 -2.26
N ARG A 311 0.14 -17.70 -3.30
CA ARG A 311 1.22 -18.12 -4.21
C ARG A 311 2.55 -18.27 -3.49
N ASN A 312 2.87 -17.38 -2.57
CA ASN A 312 4.06 -17.51 -1.75
C ASN A 312 4.01 -18.78 -0.88
N ALA A 313 2.90 -19.04 -0.18
CA ALA A 313 2.71 -20.24 0.63
C ALA A 313 2.88 -21.52 -0.21
N LEU A 314 2.27 -21.57 -1.40
CA LEU A 314 2.39 -22.71 -2.31
C LEU A 314 3.83 -22.89 -2.87
N SER A 315 4.58 -21.79 -3.03
CA SER A 315 5.98 -21.85 -3.49
C SER A 315 6.90 -22.54 -2.49
N ILE A 316 6.58 -22.47 -1.19
CA ILE A 316 7.31 -23.14 -0.10
C ILE A 316 6.58 -24.40 0.41
N ASN A 317 5.72 -24.99 -0.42
CA ASN A 317 4.99 -26.23 -0.16
C ASN A 317 4.04 -26.22 1.06
N ARG A 318 3.51 -25.07 1.47
CA ARG A 318 2.47 -24.95 2.54
C ARG A 318 1.09 -25.32 2.00
N THR A 319 0.96 -26.48 1.37
CA THR A 319 -0.29 -26.95 0.77
C THR A 319 -1.35 -27.32 1.79
N ASP A 320 -0.95 -27.76 2.97
CA ASP A 320 -1.79 -28.05 4.14
C ASP A 320 -2.43 -26.79 4.75
N TRP A 321 -1.72 -25.68 4.75
CA TRP A 321 -2.19 -24.38 5.25
C TRP A 321 -3.19 -23.70 4.28
N ALA A 322 -3.01 -23.89 2.99
CA ALA A 322 -3.73 -23.18 1.94
C ALA A 322 -5.27 -23.30 2.00
N PRO A 323 -5.89 -24.49 2.24
CA PRO A 323 -7.35 -24.61 2.33
C PRO A 323 -7.97 -23.76 3.44
N GLY A 324 -7.36 -23.74 4.63
CA GLY A 324 -7.78 -22.91 5.75
C GLY A 324 -7.74 -21.43 5.39
N TYR A 325 -6.64 -20.97 4.83
CA TYR A 325 -6.46 -19.62 4.35
C TYR A 325 -7.52 -19.22 3.30
N ILE A 326 -7.73 -20.03 2.28
CA ILE A 326 -8.70 -19.76 1.22
C ILE A 326 -10.11 -19.59 1.80
N ASN A 327 -10.52 -20.49 2.69
CA ASN A 327 -11.87 -20.45 3.28
C ASN A 327 -12.09 -19.24 4.19
N GLU A 328 -11.12 -18.90 5.03
CA GLU A 328 -11.23 -17.79 5.96
C GLU A 328 -11.12 -16.43 5.24
N TYR A 329 -10.05 -16.23 4.46
CA TYR A 329 -9.74 -14.90 3.95
C TYR A 329 -10.46 -14.54 2.65
N SER A 330 -11.01 -15.49 1.89
CA SER A 330 -11.88 -15.17 0.75
C SER A 330 -13.12 -14.38 1.15
N GLN A 331 -13.64 -14.61 2.35
CA GLN A 331 -14.80 -13.89 2.90
C GLN A 331 -14.49 -12.41 3.24
N ARG A 332 -13.22 -12.06 3.37
CA ARG A 332 -12.75 -10.69 3.64
C ARG A 332 -12.54 -9.84 2.39
N LEU A 333 -12.66 -10.43 1.22
CA LEU A 333 -12.67 -9.71 -0.04
C LEU A 333 -13.99 -8.92 -0.19
N LYS A 334 -13.98 -7.88 -1.05
CA LYS A 334 -15.25 -7.27 -1.48
C LYS A 334 -16.16 -8.35 -2.07
N GLN A 335 -17.46 -8.27 -1.80
CA GLN A 335 -18.44 -9.29 -2.19
C GLN A 335 -18.35 -9.69 -3.68
N SER A 336 -18.10 -8.72 -4.58
CA SER A 336 -17.92 -8.97 -6.01
C SER A 336 -16.69 -9.84 -6.35
N TYR A 337 -15.70 -9.93 -5.45
CA TYR A 337 -14.45 -10.67 -5.66
C TYR A 337 -14.43 -12.02 -4.92
N GLN A 338 -15.31 -12.25 -3.96
CA GLN A 338 -15.26 -13.45 -3.11
C GLN A 338 -15.30 -14.75 -3.92
N LYS A 339 -16.36 -14.96 -4.72
CA LYS A 339 -16.53 -16.19 -5.51
C LYS A 339 -15.40 -16.38 -6.55
N PRO A 340 -15.09 -15.38 -7.42
CA PRO A 340 -14.06 -15.58 -8.45
C PRO A 340 -12.65 -15.73 -7.87
N MET A 341 -12.29 -15.01 -6.80
CA MET A 341 -10.97 -15.16 -6.19
C MET A 341 -10.82 -16.46 -5.39
N LYS A 342 -11.89 -16.95 -4.75
CA LYS A 342 -11.90 -18.26 -4.11
C LYS A 342 -11.70 -19.37 -5.14
N ALA A 343 -12.37 -19.32 -6.28
CA ALA A 343 -12.21 -20.28 -7.37
C ALA A 343 -10.78 -20.26 -7.93
N LEU A 344 -10.22 -19.06 -8.18
CA LEU A 344 -8.84 -18.89 -8.62
C LEU A 344 -7.83 -19.46 -7.60
N ALA A 345 -8.06 -19.23 -6.32
CA ALA A 345 -7.22 -19.72 -5.25
C ALA A 345 -7.21 -21.28 -5.18
N HIS A 346 -8.39 -21.90 -5.31
CA HIS A 346 -8.47 -23.35 -5.41
C HIS A 346 -7.80 -23.90 -6.69
N ALA A 347 -7.89 -23.17 -7.81
CA ALA A 347 -7.17 -23.55 -9.01
C ALA A 347 -5.65 -23.55 -8.78
N TYR A 348 -5.07 -22.51 -8.13
CA TYR A 348 -3.65 -22.51 -7.79
C TYR A 348 -3.25 -23.70 -6.89
N LEU A 349 -4.08 -24.01 -5.88
CA LEU A 349 -3.83 -25.13 -4.98
C LEU A 349 -3.87 -26.47 -5.73
N ASN A 350 -4.91 -26.70 -6.55
CA ASN A 350 -5.08 -27.92 -7.31
C ASN A 350 -3.96 -28.13 -8.35
N LEU A 351 -3.53 -27.04 -9.01
CA LEU A 351 -2.37 -27.10 -9.90
C LEU A 351 -1.09 -27.52 -9.14
N LYS A 352 -0.87 -26.98 -7.92
CA LYS A 352 0.26 -27.36 -7.08
C LYS A 352 0.21 -28.83 -6.64
N LEU A 353 -1.01 -29.33 -6.39
CA LEU A 353 -1.26 -30.74 -6.01
C LEU A 353 -1.32 -31.69 -7.21
N ARG A 354 -1.13 -31.19 -8.44
CA ARG A 354 -1.27 -31.94 -9.71
C ARG A 354 -2.66 -32.53 -9.92
N ASN A 355 -3.70 -31.92 -9.32
CA ASN A 355 -5.10 -32.32 -9.51
C ASN A 355 -5.73 -31.50 -10.66
N TYR A 356 -5.43 -31.92 -11.88
CA TYR A 356 -5.73 -31.13 -13.10
C TYR A 356 -7.22 -31.04 -13.41
N ASP A 357 -8.01 -32.09 -13.12
CA ASP A 357 -9.47 -32.08 -13.35
C ASP A 357 -10.16 -31.03 -12.47
N SER A 358 -9.89 -31.07 -11.19
CA SER A 358 -10.41 -30.07 -10.24
C SER A 358 -9.89 -28.67 -10.53
N PHE A 359 -8.66 -28.53 -11.03
CA PHE A 359 -8.11 -27.26 -11.49
C PHE A 359 -8.95 -26.65 -12.62
N LEU A 360 -9.23 -27.44 -13.69
CA LEU A 360 -10.00 -26.98 -14.84
C LEU A 360 -11.44 -26.63 -14.44
N GLU A 361 -12.06 -27.41 -13.55
CA GLU A 361 -13.39 -27.12 -13.03
C GLU A 361 -13.45 -25.78 -12.29
N ASN A 362 -12.49 -25.53 -11.39
CA ASN A 362 -12.43 -24.27 -10.65
C ASN A 362 -12.24 -23.05 -11.55
N LEU A 363 -11.51 -23.16 -12.66
CA LEU A 363 -11.31 -22.06 -13.59
C LEU A 363 -12.57 -21.62 -14.34
N LYS A 364 -13.57 -22.50 -14.51
CA LYS A 364 -14.85 -22.14 -15.17
C LYS A 364 -15.60 -21.04 -14.42
N ASP A 365 -15.44 -20.97 -13.10
CA ASP A 365 -16.08 -19.99 -12.24
C ASP A 365 -15.31 -18.66 -12.11
N VAL A 366 -14.12 -18.57 -12.70
CA VAL A 366 -13.29 -17.35 -12.63
C VAL A 366 -13.81 -16.34 -13.66
N LYS A 367 -14.57 -15.35 -13.21
CA LYS A 367 -14.89 -14.16 -14.00
C LYS A 367 -13.73 -13.19 -13.95
N PHE A 368 -13.17 -12.88 -15.11
CA PHE A 368 -12.06 -11.94 -15.23
C PHE A 368 -12.52 -10.51 -14.92
N ILE A 369 -11.84 -9.85 -14.01
CA ILE A 369 -12.16 -8.51 -13.56
C ILE A 369 -11.24 -7.50 -14.24
N ASP A 370 -9.97 -7.89 -14.48
CA ASP A 370 -9.02 -7.05 -15.19
C ASP A 370 -8.09 -7.87 -16.14
N VAL A 371 -7.29 -7.13 -16.89
CA VAL A 371 -6.37 -7.68 -17.89
C VAL A 371 -5.31 -8.59 -17.29
N ARG A 372 -4.84 -8.26 -16.08
CA ARG A 372 -3.82 -9.06 -15.38
C ARG A 372 -4.38 -10.40 -14.94
N ASP A 373 -5.62 -10.41 -14.44
CA ASP A 373 -6.30 -11.65 -14.06
C ASP A 373 -6.41 -12.60 -15.28
N LYS A 374 -6.77 -12.06 -16.46
CA LYS A 374 -6.80 -12.84 -17.71
C LYS A 374 -5.45 -13.43 -18.08
N MET A 375 -4.38 -12.66 -17.94
CA MET A 375 -3.03 -13.11 -18.25
C MET A 375 -2.57 -14.24 -17.32
N TYR A 376 -2.83 -14.10 -16.03
CA TYR A 376 -2.53 -15.15 -15.05
C TYR A 376 -3.29 -16.45 -15.35
N VAL A 377 -4.58 -16.36 -15.61
CA VAL A 377 -5.38 -17.56 -15.92
C VAL A 377 -4.91 -18.23 -17.23
N LYS A 378 -4.58 -17.45 -18.26
CA LYS A 378 -3.98 -18.01 -19.48
C LYS A 378 -2.68 -18.78 -19.19
N SER A 379 -1.83 -18.23 -18.34
CA SER A 379 -0.59 -18.92 -17.92
C SER A 379 -0.86 -20.22 -17.14
N LEU A 380 -1.95 -20.27 -16.39
CA LEU A 380 -2.35 -21.49 -15.68
C LEU A 380 -2.82 -22.57 -16.66
N TYR A 381 -3.66 -22.25 -17.65
CA TYR A 381 -4.06 -23.18 -18.70
C TYR A 381 -2.85 -23.73 -19.48
N LEU A 382 -1.93 -22.86 -19.91
CA LEU A 382 -0.70 -23.26 -20.62
C LEU A 382 0.11 -24.29 -19.83
N ARG A 383 0.30 -24.02 -18.53
CA ARG A 383 1.07 -24.94 -17.68
C ARG A 383 0.34 -26.27 -17.45
N THR A 384 -0.99 -26.23 -17.28
CA THR A 384 -1.77 -27.45 -17.09
C THR A 384 -1.72 -28.32 -18.34
N TYR A 385 -1.97 -27.78 -19.52
CA TYR A 385 -1.91 -28.57 -20.76
C TYR A 385 -0.52 -29.09 -21.05
N PHE A 386 0.55 -28.40 -20.62
CA PHE A 386 1.89 -28.94 -20.68
C PHE A 386 2.07 -30.15 -19.73
N GLU A 387 1.60 -30.04 -18.49
CA GLU A 387 1.69 -31.11 -17.48
C GLU A 387 0.88 -32.37 -17.86
N THR A 388 -0.30 -32.17 -18.49
CA THR A 388 -1.15 -33.27 -18.99
C THR A 388 -0.73 -33.78 -20.35
N ARG A 389 0.32 -33.21 -20.98
CA ARG A 389 0.79 -33.50 -22.33
C ARG A 389 -0.27 -33.28 -23.44
N GLU A 390 -1.22 -32.45 -23.21
CA GLU A 390 -2.25 -32.04 -24.17
C GLU A 390 -1.73 -30.93 -25.10
N PHE A 391 -0.70 -31.26 -25.91
CA PHE A 391 0.09 -30.28 -26.64
C PHE A 391 -0.71 -29.56 -27.73
N GLU A 392 -1.71 -30.17 -28.35
CA GLU A 392 -2.61 -29.51 -29.30
C GLU A 392 -3.42 -28.39 -28.63
N LEU A 393 -4.00 -28.65 -27.44
CA LEU A 393 -4.73 -27.65 -26.66
C LEU A 393 -3.79 -26.57 -26.16
N LEU A 394 -2.56 -26.95 -25.80
CA LEU A 394 -1.54 -25.98 -25.40
C LEU A 394 -1.23 -25.00 -26.53
N MET A 395 -0.99 -25.49 -27.75
CA MET A 395 -0.67 -24.64 -28.90
C MET A 395 -1.83 -23.70 -29.26
N TYR A 396 -3.08 -24.18 -29.20
CA TYR A 396 -4.26 -23.32 -29.33
C TYR A 396 -4.28 -22.20 -28.28
N GLN A 397 -3.96 -22.51 -27.02
CA GLN A 397 -3.89 -21.50 -25.95
C GLN A 397 -2.71 -20.55 -26.10
N VAL A 398 -1.58 -21.01 -26.65
CA VAL A 398 -0.45 -20.13 -27.00
C VAL A 398 -0.88 -19.07 -28.00
N ASP A 399 -1.58 -19.46 -29.08
CA ASP A 399 -2.03 -18.52 -30.09
C ASP A 399 -3.08 -17.54 -29.53
N SER A 400 -4.01 -18.05 -28.72
CA SER A 400 -4.99 -17.23 -28.00
C SER A 400 -4.30 -16.23 -27.04
N ALA A 401 -3.21 -16.62 -26.39
CA ALA A 401 -2.44 -15.74 -25.50
C ALA A 401 -1.65 -14.69 -26.29
N LYS A 402 -1.01 -15.05 -27.39
CA LYS A 402 -0.31 -14.11 -28.28
C LYS A 402 -1.26 -13.04 -28.82
N HIS A 403 -2.42 -13.43 -29.31
CA HIS A 403 -3.44 -12.50 -29.80
C HIS A 403 -3.92 -11.55 -28.69
N PHE A 404 -4.22 -12.09 -27.50
CA PHE A 404 -4.63 -11.30 -26.35
C PHE A 404 -3.58 -10.25 -25.94
N ILE A 405 -2.31 -10.64 -25.88
CA ILE A 405 -1.20 -9.73 -25.50
C ILE A 405 -1.03 -8.62 -26.53
N SER A 406 -1.05 -8.97 -27.83
CA SER A 406 -0.87 -8.01 -28.91
C SER A 406 -2.01 -7.00 -28.99
N SER A 407 -3.27 -7.42 -28.72
CA SER A 407 -4.45 -6.56 -28.77
C SER A 407 -4.67 -5.70 -27.52
N THR A 408 -3.95 -5.98 -26.42
CA THR A 408 -4.19 -5.30 -25.14
C THR A 408 -3.30 -4.07 -24.97
N VAL A 409 -3.90 -2.88 -25.07
CA VAL A 409 -3.20 -1.58 -24.95
C VAL A 409 -2.72 -1.30 -23.50
N SER A 410 -3.44 -1.77 -22.49
CA SER A 410 -3.16 -1.47 -21.07
C SER A 410 -1.98 -2.23 -20.46
N LEU A 411 -1.36 -3.16 -21.20
CA LEU A 411 -0.13 -3.84 -20.77
C LEU A 411 1.10 -3.03 -21.15
N SER A 412 2.06 -2.91 -20.21
CA SER A 412 3.35 -2.31 -20.53
C SER A 412 4.11 -3.13 -21.57
N GLU A 413 4.90 -2.48 -22.41
CA GLU A 413 5.71 -3.17 -23.43
C GLU A 413 6.67 -4.20 -22.80
N LYS A 414 7.29 -3.89 -21.65
CA LYS A 414 8.12 -4.86 -20.90
C LYS A 414 7.33 -6.13 -20.54
N THR A 415 6.10 -5.97 -20.07
CA THR A 415 5.22 -7.12 -19.72
C THR A 415 4.87 -7.94 -20.95
N LYS A 416 4.52 -7.29 -22.06
CA LYS A 416 4.22 -7.98 -23.32
C LYS A 416 5.42 -8.78 -23.83
N VAL A 417 6.59 -8.14 -23.91
CA VAL A 417 7.83 -8.77 -24.38
C VAL A 417 8.18 -9.99 -23.50
N ASN A 418 8.18 -9.84 -22.19
CA ASN A 418 8.53 -10.94 -21.29
C ASN A 418 7.55 -12.12 -21.40
N PHE A 419 6.25 -11.87 -21.55
CA PHE A 419 5.30 -12.96 -21.68
C PHE A 419 5.37 -13.62 -23.06
N LEU A 420 5.62 -12.88 -24.14
CA LEU A 420 5.86 -13.43 -25.46
C LEU A 420 7.13 -14.32 -25.50
N ARG A 421 8.20 -13.91 -24.77
CA ARG A 421 9.39 -14.75 -24.60
C ARG A 421 9.06 -16.07 -23.92
N PHE A 422 8.29 -16.02 -22.84
CA PHE A 422 7.81 -17.25 -22.19
C PHE A 422 7.02 -18.16 -23.15
N LEU A 423 6.09 -17.60 -23.92
CA LEU A 423 5.34 -18.38 -24.92
C LEU A 423 6.25 -19.03 -25.97
N ASN A 424 7.27 -18.32 -26.42
CA ASN A 424 8.23 -18.84 -27.38
C ASN A 424 9.08 -19.98 -26.81
N TYR A 425 9.59 -19.83 -25.56
CA TYR A 425 10.32 -20.91 -24.88
C TYR A 425 9.43 -22.14 -24.70
N LEU A 426 8.17 -21.96 -24.27
CA LEU A 426 7.21 -23.03 -24.10
C LEU A 426 6.93 -23.77 -25.41
N THR A 427 6.70 -23.02 -26.50
CA THR A 427 6.48 -23.59 -27.85
C THR A 427 7.69 -24.40 -28.31
N ASN A 428 8.90 -23.84 -28.18
CA ASN A 428 10.13 -24.52 -28.61
C ASN A 428 10.37 -25.79 -27.78
N LEU A 429 10.09 -25.76 -26.49
CA LEU A 429 10.22 -26.92 -25.62
C LEU A 429 9.25 -28.06 -26.01
N VAL A 430 7.99 -27.71 -26.28
CA VAL A 430 6.98 -28.68 -26.77
C VAL A 430 7.44 -29.31 -28.07
N ASN A 431 7.87 -28.48 -29.05
CA ASN A 431 8.36 -29.01 -30.33
C ASN A 431 9.57 -29.93 -30.19
N ALA A 432 10.49 -29.59 -29.26
CA ALA A 432 11.68 -30.43 -28.99
C ALA A 432 11.27 -31.77 -28.32
N ILE A 433 10.29 -31.76 -27.43
CA ILE A 433 9.74 -32.95 -26.78
C ILE A 433 9.08 -33.88 -27.81
N GLU A 434 8.21 -33.35 -28.68
CA GLU A 434 7.51 -34.12 -29.71
C GLU A 434 8.47 -34.76 -30.72
N LYS A 435 9.58 -34.06 -31.04
CA LYS A 435 10.66 -34.57 -31.92
C LYS A 435 11.67 -35.44 -31.21
N ASN A 436 11.57 -35.59 -29.89
CA ASN A 436 12.57 -36.28 -29.04
C ASN A 436 14.00 -35.71 -29.21
N ASP A 437 14.09 -34.36 -29.45
CA ASP A 437 15.35 -33.64 -29.69
C ASP A 437 16.02 -33.23 -28.37
N LYS A 438 16.83 -34.12 -27.82
CA LYS A 438 17.57 -33.90 -26.58
C LYS A 438 18.57 -32.73 -26.65
N VAL A 439 19.11 -32.47 -27.84
CA VAL A 439 20.10 -31.40 -28.04
C VAL A 439 19.38 -30.04 -27.92
N GLU A 440 18.25 -29.88 -28.59
CA GLU A 440 17.47 -28.64 -28.51
C GLU A 440 16.93 -28.39 -27.08
N ILE A 441 16.52 -29.46 -26.36
CA ILE A 441 16.09 -29.33 -24.95
C ILE A 441 17.24 -28.76 -24.08
N GLU A 442 18.47 -29.23 -24.26
CA GLU A 442 19.61 -28.71 -23.50
C GLU A 442 20.01 -27.28 -23.90
N ILE A 443 19.87 -26.92 -25.17
CA ILE A 443 20.04 -25.53 -25.64
C ILE A 443 19.01 -24.61 -24.96
N ILE A 444 17.75 -25.03 -24.92
CA ILE A 444 16.67 -24.27 -24.25
C ILE A 444 16.99 -24.10 -22.77
N ARG A 445 17.42 -25.16 -22.09
CA ARG A 445 17.83 -25.13 -20.68
C ARG A 445 18.93 -24.10 -20.42
N ASN A 446 19.99 -24.12 -21.21
CA ASN A 446 21.10 -23.18 -21.05
C ASN A 446 20.67 -21.72 -21.27
N LYS A 447 19.79 -21.46 -22.25
CA LYS A 447 19.21 -20.13 -22.46
C LYS A 447 18.35 -19.68 -21.29
N LEU A 448 17.53 -20.56 -20.71
CA LEU A 448 16.67 -20.29 -19.55
C LEU A 448 17.49 -19.97 -18.29
N THR A 449 18.60 -20.69 -18.08
CA THR A 449 19.49 -20.44 -16.94
C THR A 449 20.12 -19.05 -16.99
N GLY A 450 20.34 -18.52 -18.20
CA GLY A 450 20.86 -17.14 -18.43
C GLY A 450 19.79 -16.04 -18.38
N ASP A 451 18.52 -16.38 -18.11
CA ASP A 451 17.39 -15.46 -18.19
C ASP A 451 16.53 -15.46 -16.90
N PRO A 452 17.07 -14.92 -15.80
CA PRO A 452 16.37 -14.94 -14.50
C PRO A 452 15.10 -14.08 -14.46
N GLU A 453 14.93 -13.13 -15.39
CA GLU A 453 13.74 -12.27 -15.48
C GLU A 453 12.57 -12.90 -16.25
N LEU A 454 12.73 -14.09 -16.82
CA LEU A 454 11.69 -14.75 -17.60
C LEU A 454 10.52 -15.18 -16.70
N PRO A 455 9.28 -14.75 -16.97
CA PRO A 455 8.12 -15.24 -16.25
C PRO A 455 8.02 -16.76 -16.35
N PHE A 456 7.85 -17.44 -15.21
CA PHE A 456 7.76 -18.91 -15.13
C PHE A 456 9.01 -19.66 -15.61
N GLY A 457 10.18 -19.02 -15.72
CA GLY A 457 11.43 -19.65 -16.12
C GLY A 457 11.83 -20.80 -15.18
N GLU A 458 11.72 -20.62 -13.86
CA GLU A 458 11.95 -21.67 -12.87
C GLU A 458 11.06 -22.90 -13.10
N TRP A 459 9.78 -22.67 -13.47
CA TRP A 459 8.87 -23.79 -13.77
C TRP A 459 9.31 -24.53 -15.03
N LEU A 460 9.71 -23.83 -16.11
CA LEU A 460 10.23 -24.47 -17.32
C LEU A 460 11.50 -25.30 -17.04
N LEU A 461 12.43 -24.74 -16.28
CA LEU A 461 13.66 -25.46 -15.89
C LEU A 461 13.33 -26.73 -15.12
N LEU A 462 12.42 -26.66 -14.16
CA LEU A 462 11.99 -27.84 -13.40
C LEU A 462 11.37 -28.91 -14.30
N ARG A 463 10.56 -28.50 -15.30
CA ARG A 463 9.98 -29.48 -16.27
C ARG A 463 11.05 -30.12 -17.16
N ILE A 464 12.05 -29.36 -17.58
CA ILE A 464 13.20 -29.92 -18.35
C ILE A 464 13.97 -30.92 -17.53
N GLU A 465 14.17 -30.69 -16.23
CA GLU A 465 14.84 -31.61 -15.33
C GLU A 465 14.08 -32.96 -15.18
N GLU A 466 12.75 -32.90 -15.15
CA GLU A 466 11.89 -34.10 -15.09
C GLU A 466 11.85 -34.90 -16.41
N LEU A 467 12.35 -34.37 -17.52
CA LEU A 467 12.45 -35.06 -18.81
C LEU A 467 13.73 -35.91 -18.95
N LYS A 468 14.68 -35.76 -18.04
CA LYS A 468 15.93 -36.55 -17.99
C LYS A 468 15.69 -37.95 -17.40
#